data_7227e8584c8b8e00df337dd7976ae7c4
#
_entry.id   7227e8584c8b8e00df337dd7976ae7c4
#
_cell.length_a   1.000
_cell.length_b   1.000
_cell.length_c   1.000
_cell.angle_alpha   90.00
_cell.angle_beta   90.00
_cell.angle_gamma   90.00
#
_symmetry.space_group_name_H-M   'P 1'
#
loop_
_entity.id
_entity.type
_entity.pdbx_description
1 polymer ?
#
loop_
_entity_poly.entity_id
_entity_poly.type
_entity_poly.pdbx_seq_one_letter_code
_entity_poly.pdbx_strand_id
1 'polypeptide(L)'
;MTQKEMITNDKIGSATVFQHEDTVLKTAAQFFAEELIPYLGIDGKVVSSAPTESIVLNLKKFYEDINLIMEDGTWKHFEFQSKNEGIPGLKRFRSYEAVTSYQYGVSITTYVLYSGNIRNPVTSFTEGINTYRIIPIIMKNHNADRLIETLKEKFSSEDILTKADLVPLTLIPLMDGQLSQKERFIQAFSLTENTKDIPSEDLQKIEAMLYT
;
A
#
# COMPACT_ATOMS: atom_id res chain seq x y z
N MET A 1 23.78 31.09 5.03
CA MET A 1 22.62 30.27 4.63
C MET A 1 21.36 31.06 4.95
N THR A 2 20.62 31.45 3.95
CA THR A 2 19.42 32.26 4.12
C THR A 2 18.21 31.37 4.41
N GLN A 3 17.23 31.90 5.15
CA GLN A 3 15.97 31.20 5.51
C GLN A 3 15.24 30.59 4.28
N LYS A 4 15.53 31.11 3.08
CA LYS A 4 15.00 30.64 1.80
C LYS A 4 15.66 29.32 1.34
N GLU A 5 16.92 29.07 1.70
CA GLU A 5 17.64 27.83 1.37
C GLU A 5 17.24 26.66 2.30
N MET A 6 16.89 26.95 3.57
CA MET A 6 16.35 25.94 4.48
C MET A 6 14.95 25.44 4.04
N ILE A 7 14.07 26.36 3.60
CA ILE A 7 12.72 26.00 3.15
C ILE A 7 12.75 25.16 1.85
N THR A 8 13.76 25.36 0.99
CA THR A 8 13.92 24.61 -0.26
C THR A 8 14.44 23.19 0.01
N ASN A 9 15.36 23.02 0.96
CA ASN A 9 15.89 21.70 1.33
C ASN A 9 14.86 20.81 2.04
N ASP A 10 14.03 21.38 2.91
CA ASP A 10 12.94 20.62 3.56
C ASP A 10 11.86 20.17 2.56
N LYS A 11 11.57 20.99 1.54
CA LYS A 11 10.60 20.61 0.49
C LYS A 11 11.15 19.52 -0.45
N ILE A 12 12.43 19.51 -0.74
CA ILE A 12 13.07 18.49 -1.59
C ILE A 12 13.16 17.17 -0.81
N GLY A 13 13.54 17.19 0.46
CA GLY A 13 13.60 16.01 1.31
C GLY A 13 12.22 15.34 1.49
N SER A 14 11.15 16.14 1.71
CA SER A 14 9.80 15.60 1.85
C SER A 14 9.27 14.99 0.54
N ALA A 15 9.51 15.62 -0.60
CA ALA A 15 9.07 15.10 -1.90
C ALA A 15 9.75 13.74 -2.23
N THR A 16 11.02 13.58 -1.88
CA THR A 16 11.76 12.32 -2.10
C THR A 16 11.23 11.19 -1.21
N VAL A 17 10.94 11.47 0.07
CA VAL A 17 10.36 10.48 0.99
C VAL A 17 8.98 10.00 0.50
N PHE A 18 8.12 10.90 0.04
CA PHE A 18 6.79 10.51 -0.49
C PHE A 18 6.87 9.67 -1.77
N GLN A 19 7.84 9.92 -2.64
CA GLN A 19 8.08 9.08 -3.82
C GLN A 19 8.54 7.67 -3.43
N HIS A 20 9.35 7.53 -2.38
CA HIS A 20 9.80 6.23 -1.88
C HIS A 20 8.64 5.40 -1.29
N GLU A 21 7.79 6.00 -0.45
CA GLU A 21 6.62 5.33 0.11
C GLU A 21 5.70 4.77 -0.98
N ASP A 22 5.38 5.58 -1.99
CA ASP A 22 4.56 5.20 -3.13
C ASP A 22 5.19 4.04 -3.92
N THR A 23 6.50 4.10 -4.16
CA THR A 23 7.23 3.04 -4.86
C THR A 23 7.18 1.72 -4.09
N VAL A 24 7.40 1.74 -2.78
CA VAL A 24 7.34 0.54 -1.92
C VAL A 24 5.96 -0.10 -2.00
N LEU A 25 4.91 0.69 -1.83
CA LEU A 25 3.53 0.20 -1.85
C LEU A 25 3.15 -0.40 -3.19
N LYS A 26 3.47 0.26 -4.30
CA LYS A 26 3.24 -0.25 -5.65
C LYS A 26 4.01 -1.54 -5.90
N THR A 27 5.27 -1.59 -5.48
CA THR A 27 6.12 -2.77 -5.63
C THR A 27 5.56 -3.93 -4.80
N ALA A 28 5.17 -3.68 -3.53
CA ALA A 28 4.55 -4.70 -2.68
C ALA A 28 3.28 -5.27 -3.32
N ALA A 29 2.38 -4.42 -3.77
CA ALA A 29 1.14 -4.86 -4.40
C ALA A 29 1.39 -5.58 -5.74
N GLN A 30 2.42 -5.20 -6.49
CA GLN A 30 2.74 -5.83 -7.77
C GLN A 30 3.33 -7.24 -7.62
N PHE A 31 4.22 -7.44 -6.65
CA PHE A 31 4.95 -8.72 -6.50
C PHE A 31 4.34 -9.67 -5.49
N PHE A 32 3.58 -9.16 -4.52
CA PHE A 32 3.10 -9.92 -3.37
C PHE A 32 1.59 -9.73 -3.13
N ALA A 33 0.82 -9.55 -4.20
CA ALA A 33 -0.62 -9.31 -4.09
C ALA A 33 -1.35 -10.45 -3.34
N GLU A 34 -0.98 -11.69 -3.59
CA GLU A 34 -1.64 -12.85 -2.97
C GLU A 34 -1.48 -12.89 -1.45
N GLU A 35 -0.32 -12.47 -0.94
CA GLU A 35 -0.03 -12.41 0.50
C GLU A 35 -0.50 -11.10 1.13
N LEU A 36 -0.38 -10.00 0.38
CA LEU A 36 -0.72 -8.67 0.87
C LEU A 36 -2.23 -8.49 1.05
N ILE A 37 -3.04 -9.01 0.13
CA ILE A 37 -4.51 -8.88 0.15
C ILE A 37 -5.13 -9.45 1.42
N PRO A 38 -4.84 -10.70 1.84
CA PRO A 38 -5.33 -11.23 3.12
C PRO A 38 -4.78 -10.48 4.34
N TYR A 39 -3.52 -10.07 4.30
CA TYR A 39 -2.91 -9.30 5.39
C TYR A 39 -3.63 -7.95 5.63
N LEU A 40 -4.07 -7.32 4.57
CA LEU A 40 -4.85 -6.06 4.64
C LEU A 40 -6.34 -6.29 4.96
N GLY A 41 -6.74 -7.52 5.27
CA GLY A 41 -8.11 -7.87 5.63
C GLY A 41 -9.08 -7.82 4.44
N ILE A 42 -8.58 -8.06 3.23
CA ILE A 42 -9.38 -8.06 2.01
C ILE A 42 -9.67 -9.50 1.61
N ASP A 43 -10.95 -9.84 1.51
CA ASP A 43 -11.39 -11.17 1.11
C ASP A 43 -11.23 -11.41 -0.39
N GLY A 44 -11.01 -12.67 -0.76
CA GLY A 44 -10.92 -13.15 -2.13
C GLY A 44 -9.51 -13.53 -2.55
N LYS A 45 -9.40 -14.15 -3.73
CA LYS A 45 -8.13 -14.60 -4.30
C LYS A 45 -7.75 -13.75 -5.50
N VAL A 46 -6.54 -13.23 -5.49
CA VAL A 46 -5.95 -12.53 -6.63
C VAL A 46 -5.56 -13.53 -7.69
N VAL A 47 -5.92 -13.27 -8.95
CA VAL A 47 -5.51 -14.10 -10.09
C VAL A 47 -4.54 -13.37 -11.01
N SER A 48 -4.63 -12.04 -11.10
CA SER A 48 -3.69 -11.22 -11.88
C SER A 48 -3.83 -9.74 -11.53
N SER A 49 -2.85 -8.93 -11.93
CA SER A 49 -2.97 -7.48 -12.00
C SER A 49 -3.72 -7.06 -13.27
N ALA A 50 -4.43 -5.95 -13.21
CA ALA A 50 -5.13 -5.33 -14.33
C ALA A 50 -4.36 -4.09 -14.84
N PRO A 51 -4.67 -3.60 -16.08
CA PRO A 51 -4.12 -2.34 -16.57
C PRO A 51 -4.44 -1.16 -15.65
N THR A 52 -3.46 -0.30 -15.43
CA THR A 52 -3.56 0.89 -14.56
C THR A 52 -3.72 2.20 -15.33
N GLU A 53 -3.68 2.13 -16.67
CA GLU A 53 -3.89 3.29 -17.53
C GLU A 53 -5.25 3.23 -18.22
N SER A 54 -6.00 4.32 -18.14
CA SER A 54 -7.25 4.51 -18.85
C SER A 54 -7.19 5.76 -19.72
N ILE A 55 -7.57 5.63 -20.99
CA ILE A 55 -7.65 6.76 -21.94
C ILE A 55 -9.12 7.15 -22.08
N VAL A 56 -9.45 8.35 -21.63
CA VAL A 56 -10.77 8.94 -21.83
C VAL A 56 -10.73 9.87 -23.04
N LEU A 57 -11.82 9.92 -23.83
CA LEU A 57 -11.99 10.73 -25.04
C LEU A 57 -11.64 12.23 -24.90
N ASN A 58 -11.48 12.73 -23.67
CA ASN A 58 -11.11 14.10 -23.37
C ASN A 58 -9.59 14.36 -23.26
N LEU A 59 -8.73 13.54 -23.86
CA LEU A 59 -7.27 13.69 -23.86
C LEU A 59 -6.62 13.69 -22.46
N LYS A 60 -7.34 13.30 -21.41
CA LYS A 60 -6.76 13.09 -20.08
C LYS A 60 -6.44 11.61 -19.91
N LYS A 61 -5.18 11.33 -19.63
CA LYS A 61 -4.77 10.03 -19.10
C LYS A 61 -5.11 10.02 -17.62
N PHE A 62 -5.84 9.00 -17.17
CA PHE A 62 -5.98 8.69 -15.78
C PHE A 62 -4.94 7.64 -15.44
N TYR A 63 -4.16 7.90 -14.41
CA TYR A 63 -3.19 6.95 -13.86
C TYR A 63 -3.75 6.47 -12.54
N GLU A 64 -4.21 5.25 -12.56
CA GLU A 64 -4.61 4.51 -11.36
C GLU A 64 -3.35 3.83 -10.79
N ASP A 65 -3.26 3.71 -9.47
CA ASP A 65 -2.04 3.15 -8.90
C ASP A 65 -1.94 1.65 -9.18
N ILE A 66 -2.94 0.86 -8.76
CA ILE A 66 -2.99 -0.59 -9.06
C ILE A 66 -4.45 -1.06 -9.16
N ASN A 67 -4.72 -1.92 -10.13
CA ASN A 67 -5.95 -2.68 -10.23
C ASN A 67 -5.63 -4.18 -10.13
N LEU A 68 -6.30 -4.89 -9.23
CA LEU A 68 -6.20 -6.33 -9.04
C LEU A 68 -7.50 -7.01 -9.47
N ILE A 69 -7.37 -8.05 -10.27
CA ILE A 69 -8.49 -8.89 -10.70
C ILE A 69 -8.65 -10.02 -9.70
N MET A 70 -9.84 -10.13 -9.12
CA MET A 70 -10.14 -11.17 -8.15
C MET A 70 -10.69 -12.43 -8.85
N GLU A 71 -10.67 -13.56 -8.15
CA GLU A 71 -11.14 -14.84 -8.68
C GLU A 71 -12.63 -14.84 -9.07
N ASP A 72 -13.44 -14.00 -8.40
CA ASP A 72 -14.86 -13.80 -8.70
C ASP A 72 -15.13 -12.84 -9.88
N GLY A 73 -14.08 -12.38 -10.55
CA GLY A 73 -14.15 -11.43 -11.66
C GLY A 73 -14.34 -9.98 -11.26
N THR A 74 -14.46 -9.66 -9.97
CA THR A 74 -14.46 -8.26 -9.50
C THR A 74 -13.05 -7.68 -9.50
N TRP A 75 -12.95 -6.36 -9.53
CA TRP A 75 -11.66 -5.68 -9.46
C TRP A 75 -11.53 -4.93 -8.13
N LYS A 76 -10.30 -4.92 -7.59
CA LYS A 76 -9.91 -4.09 -6.44
C LYS A 76 -8.96 -3.02 -6.93
N HIS A 77 -9.43 -1.79 -6.92
CA HIS A 77 -8.65 -0.62 -7.26
C HIS A 77 -7.97 -0.10 -6.00
N PHE A 78 -6.65 0.01 -6.02
CA PHE A 78 -5.84 0.56 -4.92
C PHE A 78 -5.31 1.93 -5.30
N GLU A 79 -5.45 2.87 -4.38
CA GLU A 79 -4.83 4.19 -4.41
C GLU A 79 -3.96 4.38 -3.17
N PHE A 80 -2.76 4.93 -3.34
CA PHE A 80 -1.80 5.16 -2.27
C PHE A 80 -1.71 6.65 -1.96
N GLN A 81 -2.04 7.04 -0.73
CA GLN A 81 -2.17 8.43 -0.34
C GLN A 81 -1.31 8.76 0.89
N SER A 82 -0.29 9.59 0.71
CA SER A 82 0.50 10.17 1.81
C SER A 82 -0.14 11.43 2.41
N LYS A 83 -1.18 11.97 1.77
CA LYS A 83 -1.93 13.15 2.19
C LYS A 83 -3.43 12.91 2.13
N ASN A 84 -4.17 13.55 3.03
CA ASN A 84 -5.63 13.54 2.98
C ASN A 84 -6.13 14.64 2.03
N GLU A 85 -6.48 14.26 0.80
CA GLU A 85 -7.03 15.17 -0.20
C GLU A 85 -8.54 15.44 -0.01
N GLY A 86 -9.19 14.75 0.93
CA GLY A 86 -10.61 14.92 1.21
C GLY A 86 -11.51 14.61 0.01
N ILE A 87 -12.59 15.39 -0.13
CA ILE A 87 -13.58 15.20 -1.23
C ILE A 87 -12.95 15.32 -2.64
N PRO A 88 -12.03 16.24 -2.94
CA PRO A 88 -11.36 16.26 -4.25
C PRO A 88 -10.67 14.95 -4.62
N GLY A 89 -9.98 14.31 -3.69
CA GLY A 89 -9.39 12.99 -3.88
C GLY A 89 -10.46 11.92 -4.17
N LEU A 90 -11.53 11.88 -3.38
CA LEU A 90 -12.63 10.95 -3.60
C LEU A 90 -13.31 11.15 -4.96
N LYS A 91 -13.44 12.39 -5.45
CA LYS A 91 -13.97 12.66 -6.79
C LYS A 91 -13.06 12.13 -7.88
N ARG A 92 -11.73 12.20 -7.69
CA ARG A 92 -10.76 11.61 -8.60
C ARG A 92 -10.91 10.08 -8.64
N PHE A 93 -10.94 9.42 -7.50
CA PHE A 93 -11.10 7.96 -7.40
C PHE A 93 -12.43 7.48 -8.00
N ARG A 94 -13.54 8.20 -7.74
CA ARG A 94 -14.82 7.93 -8.39
C ARG A 94 -14.72 7.98 -9.92
N SER A 95 -13.95 8.93 -10.46
CA SER A 95 -13.76 9.05 -11.90
C SER A 95 -12.98 7.87 -12.46
N TYR A 96 -11.94 7.40 -11.78
CA TYR A 96 -11.17 6.23 -12.16
C TYR A 96 -12.05 4.97 -12.17
N GLU A 97 -12.72 4.72 -11.04
CA GLU A 97 -13.64 3.59 -10.90
C GLU A 97 -14.73 3.58 -11.98
N ALA A 98 -15.35 4.74 -12.25
CA ALA A 98 -16.40 4.85 -13.24
C ALA A 98 -15.92 4.57 -14.67
N VAL A 99 -14.74 5.11 -15.04
CA VAL A 99 -14.15 4.92 -16.37
C VAL A 99 -13.72 3.47 -16.57
N THR A 100 -13.02 2.91 -15.60
CA THR A 100 -12.52 1.53 -15.67
C THR A 100 -13.68 0.54 -15.67
N SER A 101 -14.68 0.73 -14.79
CA SER A 101 -15.89 -0.09 -14.77
C SER A 101 -16.64 -0.04 -16.12
N TYR A 102 -16.78 1.14 -16.71
CA TYR A 102 -17.42 1.28 -18.02
C TYR A 102 -16.62 0.60 -19.13
N GLN A 103 -15.30 0.80 -19.15
CA GLN A 103 -14.43 0.28 -20.19
C GLN A 103 -14.35 -1.25 -20.20
N TYR A 104 -14.30 -1.86 -19.03
CA TYR A 104 -14.09 -3.30 -18.87
C TYR A 104 -15.36 -4.08 -18.49
N GLY A 105 -16.46 -3.40 -18.21
CA GLY A 105 -17.73 -4.04 -17.81
C GLY A 105 -17.65 -4.76 -16.47
N VAL A 106 -16.80 -4.28 -15.56
CA VAL A 106 -16.50 -4.96 -14.27
C VAL A 106 -16.98 -4.18 -13.08
N SER A 107 -17.25 -4.90 -11.98
CA SER A 107 -17.51 -4.30 -10.67
C SER A 107 -16.18 -3.97 -9.99
N ILE A 108 -16.01 -2.73 -9.51
CA ILE A 108 -14.80 -2.24 -8.88
C ILE A 108 -15.09 -1.80 -7.44
N THR A 109 -14.18 -2.11 -6.54
CA THR A 109 -14.16 -1.57 -5.18
C THR A 109 -12.85 -0.83 -4.98
N THR A 110 -12.92 0.45 -4.61
CA THR A 110 -11.74 1.28 -4.37
C THR A 110 -11.28 1.19 -2.93
N TYR A 111 -10.05 0.77 -2.73
CA TYR A 111 -9.31 0.78 -1.47
C TYR A 111 -8.30 1.93 -1.50
N VAL A 112 -8.26 2.73 -0.45
CA VAL A 112 -7.28 3.81 -0.33
C VAL A 112 -6.39 3.57 0.86
N LEU A 113 -5.10 3.31 0.59
CA LEU A 113 -4.10 3.09 1.60
C LEU A 113 -3.45 4.41 1.98
N TYR A 114 -3.63 4.80 3.23
CA TYR A 114 -3.09 6.04 3.79
C TYR A 114 -1.80 5.75 4.56
N SER A 115 -0.66 6.20 4.00
CA SER A 115 0.68 5.99 4.57
C SER A 115 1.12 7.09 5.53
N GLY A 116 0.71 8.32 5.29
CA GLY A 116 1.09 9.47 6.11
C GLY A 116 0.48 9.46 7.52
N ASN A 117 0.60 10.58 8.23
CA ASN A 117 0.04 10.75 9.58
C ASN A 117 -1.49 10.95 9.57
N ILE A 118 -2.17 10.24 8.67
CA ILE A 118 -3.60 10.34 8.43
C ILE A 118 -4.29 9.25 9.24
N ARG A 119 -5.16 9.68 10.19
CA ARG A 119 -5.89 8.75 11.06
C ARG A 119 -7.40 8.74 10.79
N ASN A 120 -7.96 9.85 10.30
CA ASN A 120 -9.38 10.01 10.06
C ASN A 120 -9.61 10.68 8.68
N PRO A 121 -9.41 9.95 7.57
CA PRO A 121 -9.67 10.50 6.24
C PRO A 121 -11.17 10.62 5.98
N VAL A 122 -11.54 11.48 5.04
CA VAL A 122 -12.88 11.48 4.47
C VAL A 122 -13.01 10.25 3.56
N THR A 123 -13.99 9.39 3.82
CA THR A 123 -14.15 8.10 3.12
C THR A 123 -15.38 8.04 2.22
N SER A 124 -16.23 9.07 2.26
CA SER A 124 -17.43 9.14 1.42
C SER A 124 -17.86 10.58 1.20
N PHE A 125 -18.61 10.79 0.13
CA PHE A 125 -19.37 12.03 -0.10
C PHE A 125 -20.64 11.72 -0.89
N THR A 126 -21.66 12.58 -0.71
CA THR A 126 -22.90 12.50 -1.46
C THR A 126 -22.99 13.73 -2.36
N GLU A 127 -23.35 13.50 -3.62
CA GLU A 127 -23.54 14.54 -4.62
C GLU A 127 -24.76 14.17 -5.48
N GLY A 128 -25.77 15.03 -5.44
CA GLY A 128 -27.09 14.70 -5.96
C GLY A 128 -27.70 13.50 -5.20
N ILE A 129 -28.09 12.48 -5.95
CA ILE A 129 -28.66 11.24 -5.38
C ILE A 129 -27.61 10.14 -5.15
N ASN A 130 -26.37 10.36 -5.56
CA ASN A 130 -25.33 9.35 -5.54
C ASN A 130 -24.38 9.56 -4.37
N THR A 131 -24.12 8.48 -3.63
CA THR A 131 -23.08 8.44 -2.61
C THR A 131 -21.92 7.58 -3.10
N TYR A 132 -20.74 8.18 -3.15
CA TYR A 132 -19.49 7.46 -3.40
C TYR A 132 -18.80 7.15 -2.08
N ARG A 133 -18.22 5.96 -1.98
CA ARG A 133 -17.48 5.50 -0.79
C ARG A 133 -16.24 4.74 -1.23
N ILE A 134 -15.19 4.86 -0.43
CA ILE A 134 -13.98 4.04 -0.51
C ILE A 134 -13.80 3.23 0.76
N ILE A 135 -12.97 2.20 0.70
CA ILE A 135 -12.54 1.44 1.88
C ILE A 135 -11.16 1.96 2.27
N PRO A 136 -11.03 2.66 3.43
CA PRO A 136 -9.74 3.17 3.87
C PRO A 136 -8.92 2.06 4.54
N ILE A 137 -7.63 2.00 4.21
CA ILE A 137 -6.61 1.23 4.91
C ILE A 137 -5.66 2.23 5.54
N ILE A 138 -5.68 2.34 6.86
CA ILE A 138 -4.89 3.34 7.58
C ILE A 138 -3.68 2.65 8.18
N MET A 139 -2.50 2.88 7.58
CA MET A 139 -1.27 2.21 7.98
C MET A 139 -0.89 2.50 9.44
N LYS A 140 -1.22 3.67 9.96
CA LYS A 140 -1.01 4.01 11.38
C LYS A 140 -1.91 3.27 12.38
N ASN A 141 -2.87 2.49 11.91
CA ASN A 141 -3.63 1.57 12.76
C ASN A 141 -2.94 0.20 12.91
N HIS A 142 -1.94 -0.10 12.09
CA HIS A 142 -1.09 -1.28 12.19
C HIS A 142 0.12 -0.96 13.08
N ASN A 143 0.51 -1.91 13.93
CA ASN A 143 1.63 -1.76 14.85
C ASN A 143 2.81 -2.62 14.39
N ALA A 144 3.87 -1.97 13.96
CA ALA A 144 5.08 -2.61 13.45
C ALA A 144 5.80 -3.44 14.54
N ASP A 145 5.87 -2.93 15.75
CA ASP A 145 6.59 -3.58 16.85
C ASP A 145 5.89 -4.91 17.20
N ARG A 146 4.55 -4.90 17.26
CA ARG A 146 3.76 -6.12 17.51
C ARG A 146 3.90 -7.13 16.37
N LEU A 147 3.93 -6.69 15.11
CA LEU A 147 4.16 -7.57 13.97
C LEU A 147 5.51 -8.28 14.11
N ILE A 148 6.58 -7.53 14.37
CA ILE A 148 7.92 -8.07 14.56
C ILE A 148 7.97 -9.04 15.73
N GLU A 149 7.35 -8.71 16.86
CA GLU A 149 7.28 -9.56 18.05
C GLU A 149 6.60 -10.89 17.74
N THR A 150 5.42 -10.85 17.11
CA THR A 150 4.68 -12.06 16.69
C THR A 150 5.52 -12.97 15.80
N LEU A 151 6.27 -12.39 14.84
CA LEU A 151 7.11 -13.18 13.95
C LEU A 151 8.34 -13.77 14.67
N LYS A 152 8.90 -13.06 15.65
CA LYS A 152 9.97 -13.59 16.49
C LYS A 152 9.50 -14.74 17.37
N GLU A 153 8.31 -14.62 17.95
CA GLU A 153 7.70 -15.70 18.74
C GLU A 153 7.48 -16.94 17.87
N LYS A 154 6.91 -16.78 16.67
CA LYS A 154 6.73 -17.84 15.71
C LYS A 154 8.06 -18.50 15.33
N PHE A 155 9.08 -17.72 15.04
CA PHE A 155 10.41 -18.21 14.72
C PHE A 155 11.05 -18.96 15.89
N SER A 156 10.87 -18.49 17.13
CA SER A 156 11.42 -19.08 18.34
C SER A 156 10.73 -20.40 18.73
N SER A 157 9.48 -20.62 18.30
CA SER A 157 8.74 -21.87 18.50
C SER A 157 9.07 -22.94 17.45
N GLU A 158 10.11 -22.74 16.66
CA GLU A 158 10.52 -23.60 15.54
C GLU A 158 9.45 -23.72 14.42
N ASP A 159 8.47 -22.85 14.41
CA ASP A 159 7.50 -22.74 13.33
C ASP A 159 8.16 -22.11 12.10
N ILE A 160 7.81 -22.66 10.93
CA ILE A 160 8.34 -22.16 9.65
C ILE A 160 7.69 -20.82 9.32
N LEU A 161 8.51 -19.80 9.13
CA LEU A 161 8.05 -18.52 8.56
C LEU A 161 7.77 -18.68 7.07
N THR A 162 6.56 -18.34 6.68
CA THR A 162 6.11 -18.37 5.27
C THR A 162 6.34 -17.03 4.58
N LYS A 163 6.22 -17.00 3.26
CA LYS A 163 6.22 -15.76 2.48
C LYS A 163 5.14 -14.79 2.96
N ALA A 164 3.93 -15.30 3.27
CA ALA A 164 2.84 -14.50 3.82
C ALA A 164 3.16 -13.85 5.18
N ASP A 165 4.01 -14.46 5.98
CA ASP A 165 4.50 -13.87 7.23
C ASP A 165 5.48 -12.72 6.98
N LEU A 166 6.34 -12.81 5.99
CA LEU A 166 7.41 -11.83 5.74
C LEU A 166 6.98 -10.64 4.87
N VAL A 167 6.05 -10.82 3.94
CA VAL A 167 5.60 -9.73 3.05
C VAL A 167 5.11 -8.50 3.83
N PRO A 168 4.34 -8.63 4.93
CA PRO A 168 3.95 -7.47 5.75
C PRO A 168 5.11 -6.65 6.31
N LEU A 169 6.31 -7.23 6.45
CA LEU A 169 7.50 -6.50 6.92
C LEU A 169 7.85 -5.34 5.98
N THR A 170 7.57 -5.46 4.68
CA THR A 170 7.80 -4.41 3.68
C THR A 170 7.01 -3.13 3.96
N LEU A 171 5.92 -3.23 4.74
CA LEU A 171 5.05 -2.11 5.11
C LEU A 171 5.40 -1.49 6.48
N ILE A 172 6.38 -2.05 7.20
CA ILE A 172 6.77 -1.57 8.54
C ILE A 172 7.09 -0.06 8.59
N PRO A 173 7.77 0.55 7.60
CA PRO A 173 8.04 1.98 7.63
C PRO A 173 6.77 2.85 7.70
N LEU A 174 5.64 2.35 7.21
CA LEU A 174 4.37 3.05 7.13
C LEU A 174 3.51 2.89 8.40
N MET A 175 3.78 1.84 9.19
CA MET A 175 3.03 1.48 10.39
C MET A 175 3.35 2.41 11.57
N ASP A 176 2.53 2.31 12.63
CA ASP A 176 2.81 2.93 13.93
C ASP A 176 3.70 2.01 14.78
N GLY A 177 4.23 2.54 15.89
CA GLY A 177 4.99 1.78 16.89
C GLY A 177 5.92 2.70 17.69
N GLN A 178 6.58 2.14 18.70
CA GLN A 178 7.45 2.87 19.64
C GLN A 178 8.93 2.77 19.26
N LEU A 179 9.33 1.66 18.62
CA LEU A 179 10.70 1.49 18.15
C LEU A 179 11.03 2.51 17.06
N SER A 180 12.28 2.96 17.01
CA SER A 180 12.75 3.79 15.90
C SER A 180 12.70 3.04 14.57
N GLN A 181 12.62 3.76 13.46
CA GLN A 181 12.65 3.13 12.12
C GLN A 181 13.88 2.25 11.93
N LYS A 182 15.04 2.70 12.42
CA LYS A 182 16.29 1.93 12.36
C LYS A 182 16.19 0.61 13.13
N GLU A 183 15.63 0.62 14.33
CA GLU A 183 15.46 -0.59 15.15
C GLU A 183 14.49 -1.57 14.49
N ARG A 184 13.36 -1.08 13.97
CA ARG A 184 12.40 -1.90 13.22
C ARG A 184 13.03 -2.54 11.98
N PHE A 185 13.79 -1.75 11.23
CA PHE A 185 14.52 -2.24 10.06
C PHE A 185 15.48 -3.36 10.42
N ILE A 186 16.34 -3.16 11.42
CA ILE A 186 17.31 -4.17 11.86
C ILE A 186 16.61 -5.46 12.28
N GLN A 187 15.52 -5.34 13.04
CA GLN A 187 14.77 -6.50 13.52
C GLN A 187 14.04 -7.23 12.38
N ALA A 188 13.42 -6.51 11.46
CA ALA A 188 12.75 -7.08 10.30
C ALA A 188 13.76 -7.78 9.39
N PHE A 189 14.89 -7.15 9.11
CA PHE A 189 15.96 -7.73 8.29
C PHE A 189 16.54 -9.02 8.91
N SER A 190 16.73 -9.04 10.21
CA SER A 190 17.17 -10.26 10.91
C SER A 190 16.20 -11.44 10.77
N LEU A 191 14.89 -11.17 10.64
CA LEU A 191 13.91 -12.23 10.39
C LEU A 191 14.03 -12.78 8.97
N THR A 192 14.30 -11.94 7.97
CA THR A 192 14.48 -12.39 6.58
C THR A 192 15.75 -13.21 6.41
N GLU A 193 16.88 -12.77 6.99
CA GLU A 193 18.17 -13.49 6.89
C GLU A 193 18.14 -14.91 7.49
N ASN A 194 17.31 -15.12 8.52
CA ASN A 194 17.24 -16.40 9.22
C ASN A 194 16.19 -17.37 8.63
N THR A 195 15.46 -16.97 7.59
CA THR A 195 14.43 -17.79 6.95
C THR A 195 15.03 -18.62 5.81
N LYS A 196 14.83 -19.95 5.85
CA LYS A 196 15.44 -20.90 4.88
C LYS A 196 14.46 -21.46 3.84
N ASP A 197 13.17 -21.42 4.12
CA ASP A 197 12.14 -22.11 3.33
C ASP A 197 11.45 -21.22 2.29
N ILE A 198 11.94 -20.01 2.10
CA ILE A 198 11.43 -19.06 1.11
C ILE A 198 12.42 -18.94 -0.05
N PRO A 199 11.96 -18.95 -1.32
CA PRO A 199 12.83 -18.78 -2.47
C PRO A 199 13.71 -17.52 -2.34
N SER A 200 14.99 -17.65 -2.66
CA SER A 200 15.96 -16.54 -2.52
C SER A 200 15.56 -15.29 -3.31
N GLU A 201 14.88 -15.45 -4.43
CA GLU A 201 14.38 -14.34 -5.24
C GLU A 201 13.32 -13.53 -4.50
N ASP A 202 12.40 -14.19 -3.78
CA ASP A 202 11.36 -13.51 -2.99
C ASP A 202 11.97 -12.83 -1.77
N LEU A 203 12.92 -13.47 -1.09
CA LEU A 203 13.65 -12.85 0.02
C LEU A 203 14.40 -11.59 -0.43
N GLN A 204 15.11 -11.65 -1.55
CA GLN A 204 15.81 -10.47 -2.11
C GLN A 204 14.86 -9.32 -2.43
N LYS A 205 13.65 -9.60 -2.94
CA LYS A 205 12.63 -8.57 -3.18
C LYS A 205 12.15 -7.94 -1.87
N ILE A 206 11.84 -8.77 -0.85
CA ILE A 206 11.41 -8.29 0.47
C ILE A 206 12.49 -7.43 1.11
N GLU A 207 13.73 -7.88 1.10
CA GLU A 207 14.88 -7.14 1.64
C GLU A 207 15.11 -5.81 0.89
N ALA A 208 15.07 -5.82 -0.44
CA ALA A 208 15.20 -4.61 -1.23
C ALA A 208 14.13 -3.57 -0.89
N MET A 209 12.89 -4.01 -0.61
CA MET A 209 11.81 -3.13 -0.20
C MET A 209 11.97 -2.58 1.23
N LEU A 210 12.60 -3.35 2.13
CA LEU A 210 12.96 -2.85 3.46
C LEU A 210 14.01 -1.74 3.41
N TYR A 211 14.91 -1.72 2.40
CA TYR A 211 15.93 -0.69 2.22
C TYR A 211 15.41 0.62 1.60
N THR A 212 14.18 0.67 1.11
CA THR A 212 13.59 1.83 0.43
C THR A 212 12.83 2.72 1.40
#